data_74df21b675b7c6074d5c7861af7c3b6b
#
_entry.id   74df21b675b7c6074d5c7861af7c3b6b
#
_cell.length_a   1.000
_cell.length_b   1.000
_cell.length_c   1.000
_cell.angle_alpha   90.00
_cell.angle_beta   90.00
_cell.angle_gamma   90.00
#
_symmetry.space_group_name_H-M   'P 1'
#
loop_
_entity.id
_entity.type
_entity.pdbx_description
1 polymer ?
#
loop_
_entity_poly.entity_id
_entity_poly.type
_entity_poly.pdbx_seq_one_letter_code
_entity_poly.pdbx_strand_id
1 'polypeptide(L)'
;MRPHDAQLGSGGGILFSQTDNLNPSTKRLSDHARRAFTLVEMLIVIAIIGILAALILPALSSAKLKAKQIQCVNNLKQMDLASMMYMHDFQGKCLPYDITGKGLLWMGKLIDYHGEVQTVRLCPVATEIDETSTNEFRWGTADRAWSWHSTDPQKDWSGSYCFNGWLYSNLTNRSGNMPEEDAVNLFMGESTIEHPSETPVFGDSVWVDCWPKMEDPPAADLYHGTHGGGFNGKIGRLTIPRHGGFIAAKAPRSFDMDQPLPGAISIACFDGHVELSKLDNLWNFYWHRNWVPGARPN
;
A
#
# COMPACT_ATOMS: atom_id res chain seq x y z
N MET A 1 -54.15 -16.26 16.37
CA MET A 1 -55.52 -15.87 16.77
C MET A 1 -56.00 -14.79 15.81
N ARG A 2 -56.90 -15.13 14.94
CA ARG A 2 -57.84 -14.27 14.23
C ARG A 2 -59.07 -14.06 15.16
N PRO A 3 -60.16 -13.30 14.79
CA PRO A 3 -60.44 -12.25 13.80
C PRO A 3 -61.37 -11.14 14.38
N HIS A 4 -61.90 -10.24 13.55
CA HIS A 4 -63.32 -9.87 13.35
C HIS A 4 -63.42 -8.53 12.63
N ASP A 5 -63.90 -8.44 11.42
CA ASP A 5 -65.29 -8.41 10.89
C ASP A 5 -66.17 -7.26 11.44
N ALA A 6 -66.71 -6.48 10.53
CA ALA A 6 -68.13 -6.28 10.17
C ALA A 6 -68.32 -4.85 9.66
N GLN A 7 -68.75 -4.64 8.51
CA GLN A 7 -70.07 -4.70 7.87
C GLN A 7 -70.80 -3.34 7.76
N LEU A 8 -71.09 -2.95 6.50
CA LEU A 8 -72.38 -2.57 5.86
C LEU A 8 -73.23 -1.41 6.43
N GLY A 9 -73.62 -0.51 5.53
CA GLY A 9 -74.76 0.38 5.63
C GLY A 9 -75.11 1.07 4.33
N SER A 10 -76.13 0.60 3.73
CA SER A 10 -76.77 0.97 2.49
C SER A 10 -77.62 2.26 2.59
N GLY A 11 -77.88 2.93 1.46
CA GLY A 11 -79.15 3.56 1.30
C GLY A 11 -79.16 4.87 0.51
N GLY A 12 -79.90 4.83 -0.61
CA GLY A 12 -80.84 5.85 -0.98
C GLY A 12 -80.46 6.84 -2.06
N GLY A 13 -80.98 6.60 -3.26
CA GLY A 13 -80.87 7.49 -4.39
C GLY A 13 -81.80 8.72 -4.27
N ILE A 14 -81.60 9.70 -5.13
CA ILE A 14 -82.58 10.51 -5.79
C ILE A 14 -81.99 11.09 -7.09
N LEU A 15 -82.71 10.92 -8.19
CA LEU A 15 -82.55 11.54 -9.50
C LEU A 15 -82.82 13.04 -9.45
N PHE A 16 -81.99 13.87 -10.05
CA PHE A 16 -82.43 15.11 -10.71
C PHE A 16 -81.53 15.37 -11.94
N SER A 17 -82.24 15.47 -13.06
CA SER A 17 -81.75 15.88 -14.37
C SER A 17 -81.48 17.38 -14.36
N GLN A 18 -80.32 17.79 -14.79
CA GLN A 18 -80.10 19.12 -15.36
C GLN A 18 -79.04 19.04 -16.46
N THR A 19 -79.57 19.34 -17.66
CA THR A 19 -78.75 19.54 -18.85
C THR A 19 -78.13 20.92 -18.79
N ASP A 20 -76.85 20.99 -18.59
CA ASP A 20 -76.08 22.22 -18.78
C ASP A 20 -75.15 22.06 -19.97
N ASN A 21 -75.34 22.92 -20.95
CA ASN A 21 -74.52 23.16 -22.11
C ASN A 21 -73.09 23.47 -21.72
N LEU A 22 -72.16 22.52 -21.88
CA LEU A 22 -70.75 22.76 -21.78
C LEU A 22 -70.14 23.02 -23.17
N ASN A 23 -69.88 24.29 -23.40
CA ASN A 23 -69.08 24.82 -24.47
C ASN A 23 -67.67 24.18 -24.39
N PRO A 24 -67.15 23.46 -25.42
CA PRO A 24 -65.83 22.92 -25.40
C PRO A 24 -64.81 24.04 -25.65
N SER A 25 -64.27 24.62 -24.54
CA SER A 25 -63.10 25.43 -24.59
C SER A 25 -61.91 24.51 -25.00
N THR A 26 -61.63 24.53 -26.30
CA THR A 26 -60.41 23.92 -26.82
C THR A 26 -59.19 24.67 -26.26
N LYS A 27 -58.63 24.18 -25.11
CA LYS A 27 -57.28 24.49 -24.69
C LYS A 27 -56.36 24.01 -25.80
N ARG A 28 -55.85 24.94 -26.60
CA ARG A 28 -54.68 24.71 -27.44
C ARG A 28 -53.55 24.35 -26.51
N LEU A 29 -53.23 23.07 -26.44
CA LEU A 29 -51.94 22.60 -25.93
C LEU A 29 -50.88 23.27 -26.81
N SER A 30 -50.10 24.14 -26.20
CA SER A 30 -48.92 24.73 -26.85
C SER A 30 -48.06 23.59 -27.33
N ASP A 31 -47.99 23.42 -28.63
CA ASP A 31 -47.12 22.49 -29.31
C ASP A 31 -45.70 22.98 -29.06
N HIS A 32 -45.09 22.51 -27.94
CA HIS A 32 -43.67 22.68 -27.72
C HIS A 32 -42.99 21.84 -28.80
N ALA A 33 -42.62 22.50 -29.89
CA ALA A 33 -41.87 21.90 -30.98
C ALA A 33 -40.66 21.17 -30.34
N ARG A 34 -40.77 19.85 -30.24
CA ARG A 34 -39.65 18.97 -29.83
C ARG A 34 -38.59 19.18 -30.91
N ARG A 35 -37.57 19.98 -30.56
CA ARG A 35 -36.39 20.11 -31.40
C ARG A 35 -35.78 18.71 -31.55
N ALA A 36 -35.91 18.14 -32.71
CA ALA A 36 -35.30 16.88 -33.07
C ALA A 36 -33.79 17.13 -33.17
N PHE A 37 -33.00 16.34 -32.42
CA PHE A 37 -31.55 16.43 -32.43
C PHE A 37 -31.02 15.87 -33.76
N THR A 38 -30.17 16.61 -34.41
CA THR A 38 -29.58 16.15 -35.70
C THR A 38 -28.43 15.20 -35.44
N LEU A 39 -28.18 14.26 -36.37
CA LEU A 39 -27.06 13.32 -36.31
C LEU A 39 -25.73 14.06 -36.26
N VAL A 40 -25.63 15.22 -36.94
CA VAL A 40 -24.40 16.05 -36.96
C VAL A 40 -24.12 16.68 -35.58
N GLU A 41 -25.18 17.19 -34.88
CA GLU A 41 -24.99 17.72 -33.53
C GLU A 41 -24.48 16.66 -32.54
N MET A 42 -24.99 15.41 -32.65
CA MET A 42 -24.46 14.28 -31.85
C MET A 42 -23.02 13.98 -32.21
N LEU A 43 -22.66 13.97 -33.50
CA LEU A 43 -21.31 13.66 -33.96
C LEU A 43 -20.30 14.69 -33.46
N ILE A 44 -20.62 15.99 -33.48
CA ILE A 44 -19.77 17.05 -32.97
C ILE A 44 -19.54 16.90 -31.45
N VAL A 45 -20.59 16.59 -30.68
CA VAL A 45 -20.47 16.40 -29.23
C VAL A 45 -19.55 15.23 -28.88
N ILE A 46 -19.73 14.07 -29.52
CA ILE A 46 -18.85 12.92 -29.25
C ILE A 46 -17.40 13.18 -29.72
N ALA A 47 -17.20 13.94 -30.78
CA ALA A 47 -15.86 14.33 -31.23
C ALA A 47 -15.15 15.22 -30.20
N ILE A 48 -15.85 16.22 -29.64
CA ILE A 48 -15.31 17.10 -28.60
C ILE A 48 -15.00 16.30 -27.33
N ILE A 49 -15.93 15.42 -26.89
CA ILE A 49 -15.70 14.55 -25.73
C ILE A 49 -14.46 13.66 -25.96
N GLY A 50 -14.32 13.09 -27.16
CA GLY A 50 -13.18 12.25 -27.52
C GLY A 50 -11.85 12.99 -27.42
N ILE A 51 -11.79 14.23 -27.92
CA ILE A 51 -10.58 15.08 -27.84
C ILE A 51 -10.26 15.41 -26.38
N LEU A 52 -11.24 15.82 -25.59
CA LEU A 52 -11.05 16.14 -24.17
C LEU A 52 -10.60 14.92 -23.39
N ALA A 53 -11.22 13.76 -23.59
CA ALA A 53 -10.84 12.51 -22.94
C ALA A 53 -9.40 12.11 -23.28
N ALA A 54 -8.97 12.23 -24.54
CA ALA A 54 -7.62 11.90 -24.98
C ALA A 54 -6.54 12.74 -24.29
N LEU A 55 -6.83 13.99 -23.93
CA LEU A 55 -5.92 14.87 -23.19
C LEU A 55 -5.95 14.59 -21.67
N ILE A 56 -7.09 14.24 -21.10
CA ILE A 56 -7.27 14.06 -19.66
C ILE A 56 -6.74 12.69 -19.17
N LEU A 57 -6.92 11.60 -19.94
CA LEU A 57 -6.57 10.25 -19.50
C LEU A 57 -5.09 10.07 -19.11
N PRO A 58 -4.07 10.58 -19.87
CA PRO A 58 -2.68 10.46 -19.47
C PRO A 58 -2.36 11.24 -18.18
N ALA A 59 -2.92 12.44 -18.04
CA ALA A 59 -2.74 13.28 -16.87
C ALA A 59 -3.35 12.63 -15.61
N LEU A 60 -4.54 12.06 -15.73
CA LEU A 60 -5.23 11.36 -14.65
C LEU A 60 -4.45 10.11 -14.20
N SER A 61 -3.89 9.35 -15.12
CA SER A 61 -3.05 8.19 -14.80
C SER A 61 -1.82 8.58 -13.97
N SER A 62 -1.12 9.64 -14.39
CA SER A 62 0.04 10.16 -13.65
C SER A 62 -0.34 10.70 -12.26
N ALA A 63 -1.45 11.43 -12.17
CA ALA A 63 -1.96 11.94 -10.89
C ALA A 63 -2.32 10.81 -9.93
N LYS A 64 -2.94 9.72 -10.42
CA LYS A 64 -3.26 8.54 -9.61
C LYS A 64 -2.00 7.85 -9.05
N LEU A 65 -0.92 7.73 -9.83
CA LEU A 65 0.33 7.16 -9.35
C LEU A 65 0.95 8.04 -8.25
N LYS A 66 0.95 9.36 -8.41
CA LYS A 66 1.44 10.29 -7.37
C LYS A 66 0.58 10.24 -6.10
N ALA A 67 -0.75 10.16 -6.23
CA ALA A 67 -1.64 10.02 -5.07
C ALA A 67 -1.35 8.73 -4.27
N LYS A 68 -1.17 7.60 -4.94
CA LYS A 68 -0.76 6.35 -4.31
C LYS A 68 0.60 6.46 -3.61
N GLN A 69 1.56 7.16 -4.22
CA GLN A 69 2.87 7.40 -3.60
C GLN A 69 2.76 8.26 -2.33
N ILE A 70 1.96 9.33 -2.35
CA ILE A 70 1.74 10.17 -1.16
C ILE A 70 1.07 9.37 -0.04
N GLN A 71 0.11 8.52 -0.37
CA GLN A 71 -0.51 7.63 0.61
C GLN A 71 0.50 6.63 1.20
N CYS A 72 1.42 6.07 0.39
CA CYS A 72 2.51 5.23 0.86
C CYS A 72 3.41 5.98 1.86
N VAL A 73 3.82 7.20 1.54
CA VAL A 73 4.59 8.07 2.44
C VAL A 73 3.86 8.29 3.77
N ASN A 74 2.54 8.57 3.73
CA ASN A 74 1.75 8.76 4.95
C ASN A 74 1.64 7.47 5.78
N ASN A 75 1.50 6.32 5.15
CA ASN A 75 1.50 5.03 5.83
C ASN A 75 2.84 4.78 6.56
N LEU A 76 3.95 5.00 5.86
CA LEU A 76 5.29 4.87 6.44
C LEU A 76 5.51 5.83 7.61
N LYS A 77 5.04 7.08 7.51
CA LYS A 77 5.10 8.05 8.64
C LYS A 77 4.33 7.56 9.86
N GLN A 78 3.16 6.96 9.69
CA GLN A 78 2.38 6.41 10.79
C GLN A 78 3.10 5.23 11.44
N MET A 79 3.70 4.33 10.64
CA MET A 79 4.45 3.20 11.15
C MET A 79 5.72 3.64 11.89
N ASP A 80 6.42 4.61 11.36
CA ASP A 80 7.63 5.14 11.96
C ASP A 80 7.33 5.87 13.28
N LEU A 81 6.26 6.69 13.31
CA LEU A 81 5.77 7.29 14.55
C LEU A 81 5.42 6.23 15.59
N ALA A 82 4.76 5.14 15.20
CA ALA A 82 4.47 4.02 16.10
C ALA A 82 5.76 3.39 16.66
N SER A 83 6.79 3.25 15.83
CA SER A 83 8.12 2.78 16.24
C SER A 83 8.80 3.71 17.26
N MET A 84 8.73 5.02 17.03
CA MET A 84 9.25 6.03 17.96
C MET A 84 8.50 6.02 19.31
N MET A 85 7.17 5.91 19.26
CA MET A 85 6.35 5.79 20.49
C MET A 85 6.72 4.54 21.28
N TYR A 86 6.91 3.40 20.60
CA TYR A 86 7.40 2.17 21.24
C TYR A 86 8.76 2.40 21.90
N MET A 87 9.74 2.96 21.21
CA MET A 87 11.07 3.21 21.77
C MET A 87 11.03 4.16 22.97
N HIS A 88 10.17 5.19 22.92
CA HIS A 88 9.96 6.09 24.06
C HIS A 88 9.48 5.32 25.29
N ASP A 89 8.49 4.44 25.15
CA ASP A 89 7.95 3.64 26.25
C ASP A 89 8.95 2.61 26.79
N PHE A 90 9.88 2.15 25.96
CA PHE A 90 10.91 1.17 26.30
C PHE A 90 12.31 1.77 26.48
N GLN A 91 12.38 3.05 26.91
CA GLN A 91 13.64 3.72 27.28
C GLN A 91 14.72 3.73 26.17
N GLY A 92 14.30 4.00 24.95
CA GLY A 92 15.19 4.07 23.77
C GLY A 92 15.61 2.70 23.20
N LYS A 93 15.05 1.59 23.70
CA LYS A 93 15.35 0.25 23.16
C LYS A 93 14.59 0.02 21.86
N CYS A 94 15.30 -0.48 20.88
CA CYS A 94 14.69 -0.94 19.63
C CYS A 94 13.78 -2.16 19.84
N LEU A 95 12.95 -2.48 18.85
CA LEU A 95 12.03 -3.61 18.85
C LEU A 95 12.76 -4.95 19.05
N PRO A 96 12.25 -5.90 19.85
CA PRO A 96 12.83 -7.24 19.92
C PRO A 96 12.45 -8.06 18.68
N TYR A 97 13.34 -8.94 18.24
CA TYR A 97 13.03 -9.98 17.27
C TYR A 97 12.26 -11.10 17.95
N ASP A 98 10.94 -11.10 17.82
CA ASP A 98 10.07 -12.08 18.46
C ASP A 98 9.08 -12.64 17.43
N ILE A 99 9.25 -13.91 17.10
CA ILE A 99 8.39 -14.65 16.16
C ILE A 99 7.35 -15.50 16.87
N THR A 100 7.28 -15.42 18.22
CA THR A 100 6.41 -16.25 19.04
C THR A 100 5.22 -15.47 19.61
N GLY A 101 4.10 -16.13 19.82
CA GLY A 101 2.93 -15.59 20.50
C GLY A 101 2.30 -14.36 19.82
N LYS A 102 1.76 -13.45 20.64
CA LYS A 102 1.05 -12.23 20.16
C LYS A 102 1.96 -11.19 19.54
N GLY A 103 3.28 -11.37 19.65
CA GLY A 103 4.26 -10.34 19.35
C GLY A 103 5.02 -10.56 18.05
N LEU A 104 4.36 -11.10 17.00
CA LEU A 104 5.02 -11.44 15.75
C LEU A 104 5.79 -10.25 15.15
N LEU A 105 7.10 -10.24 15.32
CA LEU A 105 8.03 -9.19 14.87
C LEU A 105 7.52 -7.77 15.20
N TRP A 106 7.91 -6.81 14.39
CA TRP A 106 7.47 -5.42 14.52
C TRP A 106 5.94 -5.26 14.35
N MET A 107 5.31 -6.11 13.56
CA MET A 107 3.87 -6.02 13.28
C MET A 107 3.02 -6.18 14.53
N GLY A 108 3.31 -7.20 15.33
CA GLY A 108 2.60 -7.45 16.58
C GLY A 108 2.97 -6.47 17.67
N LYS A 109 4.21 -5.98 17.70
CA LYS A 109 4.66 -5.00 18.71
C LYS A 109 4.12 -3.60 18.48
N LEU A 110 3.92 -3.21 17.21
CA LEU A 110 3.47 -1.85 16.86
C LEU A 110 1.95 -1.73 16.67
N ILE A 111 1.20 -2.83 16.68
CA ILE A 111 -0.23 -2.79 16.37
C ILE A 111 -1.01 -1.85 17.30
N ASP A 112 -0.70 -1.83 18.58
CA ASP A 112 -1.37 -0.98 19.56
C ASP A 112 -1.00 0.51 19.40
N TYR A 113 0.17 0.79 18.83
CA TYR A 113 0.69 2.15 18.61
C TYR A 113 0.13 2.83 17.36
N HIS A 114 -0.34 2.07 16.37
CA HIS A 114 -0.99 2.63 15.17
C HIS A 114 -2.52 2.37 15.15
N GLY A 115 -3.12 2.13 16.31
CA GLY A 115 -4.57 2.02 16.48
C GLY A 115 -5.20 0.82 15.77
N GLU A 116 -4.48 -0.30 15.66
CA GLU A 116 -4.91 -1.55 15.01
C GLU A 116 -5.26 -1.41 13.51
N VAL A 117 -4.86 -0.32 12.85
CA VAL A 117 -5.16 -0.07 11.43
C VAL A 117 -4.29 -0.94 10.55
N GLN A 118 -4.80 -2.08 10.14
CA GLN A 118 -4.08 -3.08 9.34
C GLN A 118 -3.60 -2.53 7.99
N THR A 119 -4.39 -1.62 7.38
CA THR A 119 -4.10 -1.03 6.06
C THR A 119 -2.87 -0.12 6.04
N VAL A 120 -2.40 0.36 7.21
CA VAL A 120 -1.16 1.15 7.31
C VAL A 120 0.06 0.37 6.81
N ARG A 121 0.05 -0.96 6.93
CA ARG A 121 1.15 -1.81 6.44
C ARG A 121 1.14 -2.07 4.94
N LEU A 122 0.11 -1.58 4.21
CA LEU A 122 -0.07 -1.84 2.79
C LEU A 122 0.24 -0.60 1.95
N CYS A 123 1.20 -0.72 1.05
CA CYS A 123 1.41 0.26 0.00
C CYS A 123 0.23 0.21 -0.98
N PRO A 124 -0.40 1.35 -1.33
CA PRO A 124 -1.52 1.38 -2.27
C PRO A 124 -1.22 0.84 -3.67
N VAL A 125 0.05 0.65 -4.00
CA VAL A 125 0.50 0.02 -5.25
C VAL A 125 0.54 -1.49 -5.12
N ALA A 126 0.72 -2.04 -3.90
CA ALA A 126 0.93 -3.46 -3.63
C ALA A 126 0.02 -3.92 -2.48
N THR A 127 -1.29 -3.88 -2.70
CA THR A 127 -2.32 -4.27 -1.72
C THR A 127 -2.80 -5.70 -1.86
N GLU A 128 -2.69 -6.29 -3.06
CA GLU A 128 -3.17 -7.63 -3.34
C GLU A 128 -2.20 -8.68 -2.79
N ILE A 129 -2.74 -9.76 -2.26
CA ILE A 129 -2.00 -10.94 -1.79
C ILE A 129 -2.18 -12.03 -2.85
N ASP A 130 -1.15 -12.83 -3.07
CA ASP A 130 -1.29 -14.01 -3.92
C ASP A 130 -2.00 -15.14 -3.16
N GLU A 131 -3.31 -15.23 -3.32
CA GLU A 131 -4.15 -16.24 -2.67
C GLU A 131 -3.99 -17.65 -3.25
N THR A 132 -3.28 -17.79 -4.37
CA THR A 132 -3.06 -19.09 -5.03
C THR A 132 -2.06 -19.98 -4.28
N SER A 133 -1.20 -19.40 -3.45
CA SER A 133 -0.23 -20.12 -2.64
C SER A 133 -0.85 -20.64 -1.35
N THR A 134 -0.62 -21.91 -1.03
CA THR A 134 -1.02 -22.55 0.23
C THR A 134 0.07 -22.51 1.31
N ASN A 135 1.22 -21.88 1.02
CA ASN A 135 2.34 -21.82 1.94
C ASN A 135 2.04 -20.86 3.10
N GLU A 136 2.57 -21.18 4.28
CA GLU A 136 2.52 -20.33 5.47
C GLU A 136 3.11 -18.94 5.22
N PHE A 137 4.18 -18.87 4.41
CA PHE A 137 4.86 -17.64 4.02
C PHE A 137 4.65 -17.37 2.54
N ARG A 138 4.13 -16.19 2.21
CA ARG A 138 3.96 -15.74 0.84
C ARG A 138 4.76 -14.47 0.63
N TRP A 139 5.76 -14.56 -0.22
CA TRP A 139 6.56 -13.41 -0.62
C TRP A 139 5.72 -12.45 -1.46
N GLY A 140 5.90 -11.16 -1.22
CA GLY A 140 5.34 -10.13 -2.08
C GLY A 140 6.12 -9.98 -3.39
N THR A 141 5.68 -9.04 -4.19
CA THR A 141 6.35 -8.62 -5.43
C THR A 141 6.37 -7.08 -5.51
N ALA A 142 6.85 -6.53 -6.60
CA ALA A 142 6.81 -5.09 -6.80
C ALA A 142 5.38 -4.52 -6.67
N ASP A 143 4.33 -5.25 -7.08
CA ASP A 143 2.93 -4.84 -7.08
C ASP A 143 2.01 -5.65 -6.17
N ARG A 144 2.56 -6.62 -5.40
CA ARG A 144 1.79 -7.45 -4.46
C ARG A 144 2.37 -7.40 -3.05
N ALA A 145 1.49 -7.47 -2.08
CA ALA A 145 1.84 -7.56 -0.67
C ALA A 145 2.37 -8.96 -0.32
N TRP A 146 3.29 -9.02 0.63
CA TRP A 146 3.65 -10.28 1.29
C TRP A 146 2.57 -10.65 2.32
N SER A 147 2.48 -11.95 2.66
CA SER A 147 1.66 -12.41 3.77
C SER A 147 2.40 -13.46 4.60
N TRP A 148 2.08 -13.44 5.89
CA TRP A 148 2.58 -14.39 6.87
C TRP A 148 1.41 -14.92 7.67
N HIS A 149 1.17 -16.20 7.57
CA HIS A 149 0.16 -16.91 8.31
C HIS A 149 0.75 -17.37 9.65
N SER A 150 0.29 -16.82 10.76
CA SER A 150 0.74 -17.21 12.08
C SER A 150 -0.24 -18.22 12.71
N THR A 151 0.29 -19.31 13.22
CA THR A 151 -0.50 -20.35 13.89
C THR A 151 -0.88 -20.00 15.33
N ASP A 152 -0.19 -18.99 15.94
CA ASP A 152 -0.46 -18.62 17.34
C ASP A 152 -0.27 -17.10 17.60
N PRO A 153 -1.34 -16.36 17.89
CA PRO A 153 -2.74 -16.69 17.66
C PRO A 153 -3.04 -16.68 16.16
N GLN A 154 -3.99 -17.48 15.71
CA GLN A 154 -4.39 -17.52 14.29
C GLN A 154 -4.69 -16.12 13.77
N LYS A 155 -3.68 -15.50 13.17
CA LYS A 155 -3.77 -14.17 12.60
C LYS A 155 -2.90 -14.10 11.35
N ASP A 156 -3.54 -13.72 10.27
CA ASP A 156 -2.85 -13.45 9.03
C ASP A 156 -2.30 -12.03 9.05
N TRP A 157 -1.02 -11.92 8.82
CA TRP A 157 -0.33 -10.65 8.67
C TRP A 157 -0.02 -10.43 7.20
N SER A 158 -0.23 -9.22 6.74
CA SER A 158 0.15 -8.83 5.39
C SER A 158 0.76 -7.43 5.39
N GLY A 159 1.58 -7.17 4.39
CA GLY A 159 2.21 -5.87 4.25
C GLY A 159 2.98 -5.73 2.95
N SER A 160 3.42 -4.52 2.71
CA SER A 160 4.21 -4.13 1.55
C SER A 160 5.52 -3.46 1.95
N TYR A 161 5.76 -3.36 3.24
CA TYR A 161 6.96 -2.74 3.82
C TYR A 161 7.76 -3.75 4.62
N CYS A 162 9.07 -3.54 4.72
CA CYS A 162 9.92 -4.23 5.67
C CYS A 162 10.37 -3.30 6.78
N PHE A 163 10.72 -3.89 7.91
CA PHE A 163 11.50 -3.25 8.96
C PHE A 163 12.99 -3.52 8.72
N ASN A 164 13.84 -2.54 9.00
CA ASN A 164 15.29 -2.72 8.99
C ASN A 164 15.69 -3.67 10.12
N GLY A 165 16.09 -4.88 9.77
CA GLY A 165 16.40 -5.92 10.74
C GLY A 165 17.53 -5.58 11.69
N TRP A 166 18.48 -4.72 11.27
CA TRP A 166 19.59 -4.28 12.09
C TRP A 166 19.18 -3.40 13.28
N LEU A 167 17.92 -2.94 13.30
CA LEU A 167 17.31 -2.22 14.42
C LEU A 167 16.66 -3.16 15.46
N TYR A 168 16.68 -4.48 15.30
CA TYR A 168 16.20 -5.36 16.35
C TYR A 168 17.19 -5.41 17.53
N SER A 169 16.66 -5.25 18.74
CA SER A 169 17.47 -5.23 19.99
C SER A 169 17.76 -6.62 20.57
N ASN A 170 16.99 -7.64 20.17
CA ASN A 170 17.14 -9.00 20.68
C ASN A 170 16.87 -10.00 19.56
N LEU A 171 17.79 -10.92 19.33
CA LEU A 171 17.72 -11.95 18.30
C LEU A 171 17.58 -13.36 18.86
N THR A 172 17.24 -13.51 20.13
CA THR A 172 17.18 -14.81 20.83
C THR A 172 16.27 -15.82 20.15
N ASN A 173 15.18 -15.36 19.53
CA ASN A 173 14.19 -16.20 18.86
C ASN A 173 14.36 -16.26 17.33
N ARG A 174 15.50 -15.81 16.81
CA ARG A 174 15.78 -15.93 15.38
C ARG A 174 16.10 -17.37 15.02
N SER A 175 15.40 -17.94 14.06
CA SER A 175 15.74 -19.23 13.44
C SER A 175 17.12 -19.13 12.76
N GLY A 176 18.11 -19.77 13.33
CA GLY A 176 19.50 -19.69 12.91
C GLY A 176 20.26 -18.63 13.72
N ASN A 177 21.40 -19.02 14.22
CA ASN A 177 22.31 -18.10 14.91
C ASN A 177 22.76 -17.03 13.92
N MET A 178 22.62 -15.75 14.29
CA MET A 178 23.32 -14.68 13.59
C MET A 178 24.81 -14.94 13.78
N PRO A 179 25.62 -14.89 12.70
CA PRO A 179 27.07 -14.95 12.86
C PRO A 179 27.53 -13.87 13.85
N GLU A 180 28.50 -14.21 14.70
CA GLU A 180 29.02 -13.26 15.71
C GLU A 180 29.53 -11.97 15.05
N GLU A 181 30.12 -12.10 13.87
CA GLU A 181 30.57 -11.00 13.03
C GLU A 181 29.44 -10.04 12.58
N ASP A 182 28.21 -10.54 12.46
CA ASP A 182 27.05 -9.71 12.11
C ASP A 182 26.44 -9.02 13.35
N ALA A 183 26.62 -9.57 14.55
CA ALA A 183 26.06 -9.02 15.78
C ALA A 183 26.59 -7.61 16.11
N VAL A 184 27.80 -7.30 15.71
CA VAL A 184 28.43 -5.97 15.89
C VAL A 184 27.76 -4.88 15.05
N ASN A 185 26.99 -5.27 14.05
CA ASN A 185 26.26 -4.37 13.15
C ASN A 185 24.90 -3.94 13.70
N LEU A 186 24.41 -4.55 14.78
CA LEU A 186 23.14 -4.19 15.39
C LEU A 186 23.19 -2.81 16.04
N PHE A 187 22.12 -2.02 15.85
CA PHE A 187 21.98 -0.74 16.54
C PHE A 187 21.62 -0.88 18.03
N MET A 188 20.91 -1.93 18.41
CA MET A 188 20.50 -2.24 19.78
C MET A 188 19.60 -1.20 20.48
N GLY A 189 19.72 0.08 20.16
CA GLY A 189 18.95 1.18 20.75
C GLY A 189 19.27 2.54 20.12
N GLU A 190 18.45 3.52 20.43
CA GLU A 190 18.51 4.89 19.89
C GLU A 190 19.91 5.52 20.03
N SER A 191 20.55 5.34 21.17
CA SER A 191 21.87 5.95 21.48
C SER A 191 23.02 5.48 20.58
N THR A 192 22.82 4.44 19.79
CA THR A 192 23.83 3.91 18.85
C THR A 192 23.61 4.35 17.40
N ILE A 193 22.56 5.15 17.14
CA ILE A 193 22.22 5.65 15.81
C ILE A 193 22.86 7.03 15.63
N GLU A 194 23.97 7.07 14.89
CA GLU A 194 24.78 8.29 14.68
C GLU A 194 24.21 9.17 13.54
N HIS A 195 23.50 8.56 12.58
CA HIS A 195 22.97 9.23 11.39
C HIS A 195 21.46 9.04 11.25
N PRO A 196 20.62 9.63 12.16
CA PRO A 196 19.16 9.36 12.19
C PRO A 196 18.43 9.68 10.89
N SER A 197 18.84 10.74 10.19
CA SER A 197 18.21 11.14 8.91
C SER A 197 18.60 10.25 7.72
N GLU A 198 19.58 9.39 7.88
CA GLU A 198 20.08 8.49 6.84
C GLU A 198 20.03 7.01 7.26
N THR A 199 19.44 6.73 8.43
CA THR A 199 19.24 5.36 8.93
C THR A 199 17.80 4.92 8.66
N PRO A 200 17.57 3.99 7.70
CA PRO A 200 16.24 3.49 7.40
C PRO A 200 15.63 2.70 8.56
N VAL A 201 14.35 2.93 8.84
CA VAL A 201 13.54 2.13 9.77
C VAL A 201 12.60 1.22 9.00
N PHE A 202 11.86 1.79 8.05
CA PHE A 202 10.96 1.05 7.16
C PHE A 202 11.20 1.41 5.71
N GLY A 203 10.91 0.49 4.81
CA GLY A 203 10.93 0.73 3.36
C GLY A 203 9.99 -0.19 2.60
N ASP A 204 9.63 0.21 1.37
CA ASP A 204 8.92 -0.68 0.46
C ASP A 204 9.71 -1.96 0.23
N SER A 205 9.08 -3.12 0.36
CA SER A 205 9.76 -4.40 0.25
C SER A 205 8.83 -5.54 -0.16
N VAL A 206 9.43 -6.64 -0.56
CA VAL A 206 8.74 -7.91 -0.85
C VAL A 206 8.65 -8.83 0.37
N TRP A 207 9.19 -8.42 1.52
CA TRP A 207 9.16 -9.21 2.74
C TRP A 207 9.10 -8.35 4.01
N VAL A 208 8.79 -8.98 5.13
CA VAL A 208 8.52 -8.35 6.43
C VAL A 208 9.72 -7.63 7.04
N ASP A 209 10.93 -8.10 6.78
CA ASP A 209 12.18 -7.50 7.23
C ASP A 209 13.27 -7.55 6.16
N CYS A 210 14.31 -6.78 6.34
CA CYS A 210 15.50 -6.81 5.50
C CYS A 210 16.76 -6.62 6.35
N TRP A 211 17.86 -7.21 5.87
CA TRP A 211 19.16 -7.22 6.54
C TRP A 211 20.24 -6.89 5.51
N PRO A 212 20.26 -5.66 4.96
CA PRO A 212 21.22 -5.27 3.93
C PRO A 212 22.64 -5.34 4.44
N LYS A 213 23.55 -5.76 3.56
CA LYS A 213 25.01 -5.67 3.74
C LYS A 213 25.61 -4.83 2.61
N MET A 214 26.74 -4.19 2.88
CA MET A 214 27.40 -3.27 1.91
C MET A 214 27.72 -3.94 0.58
N GLU A 215 28.12 -5.23 0.64
CA GLU A 215 28.49 -6.05 -0.51
C GLU A 215 27.29 -6.67 -1.27
N ASP A 216 26.08 -6.47 -0.78
CA ASP A 216 24.89 -7.04 -1.43
C ASP A 216 24.65 -6.40 -2.80
N PRO A 217 24.59 -7.18 -3.90
CA PRO A 217 24.16 -6.65 -5.19
C PRO A 217 22.65 -6.39 -5.21
N PRO A 218 22.14 -5.59 -6.15
CA PRO A 218 20.72 -5.46 -6.37
C PRO A 218 20.09 -6.79 -6.80
N ALA A 219 18.76 -6.88 -6.78
CA ALA A 219 18.06 -8.02 -7.36
C ALA A 219 18.26 -8.07 -8.88
N ALA A 220 18.51 -9.25 -9.41
CA ALA A 220 18.46 -9.47 -10.87
C ALA A 220 17.00 -9.60 -11.36
N ASP A 221 16.10 -10.07 -10.51
CA ASP A 221 14.66 -10.06 -10.71
C ASP A 221 14.06 -8.93 -9.87
N LEU A 222 13.86 -7.77 -10.49
CA LEU A 222 13.32 -6.58 -9.82
C LEU A 222 11.82 -6.71 -9.50
N TYR A 223 11.12 -7.68 -10.08
CA TYR A 223 9.72 -7.92 -9.77
C TYR A 223 9.55 -8.69 -8.47
N HIS A 224 10.37 -9.73 -8.25
CA HIS A 224 10.34 -10.54 -7.02
C HIS A 224 11.36 -10.10 -5.96
N GLY A 225 12.23 -9.14 -6.25
CA GLY A 225 13.25 -8.69 -5.30
C GLY A 225 14.28 -9.78 -4.96
N THR A 226 14.64 -10.63 -5.92
CA THR A 226 15.50 -11.79 -5.71
C THR A 226 16.75 -11.75 -6.58
N HIS A 227 17.85 -12.31 -6.06
CA HIS A 227 19.07 -12.54 -6.79
C HIS A 227 19.52 -13.99 -6.60
N GLY A 228 19.71 -14.73 -7.72
CA GLY A 228 20.29 -16.07 -7.69
C GLY A 228 19.46 -17.14 -6.96
N GLY A 229 18.13 -17.00 -6.86
CA GLY A 229 17.22 -18.01 -6.33
C GLY A 229 17.21 -18.17 -4.80
N GLY A 230 17.83 -17.24 -4.04
CA GLY A 230 17.85 -17.27 -2.59
C GLY A 230 17.08 -16.11 -1.96
N PHE A 231 16.19 -16.42 -1.00
CA PHE A 231 15.50 -15.43 -0.15
C PHE A 231 16.35 -14.98 1.03
N ASN A 232 17.65 -14.76 0.82
CA ASN A 232 18.54 -14.26 1.86
C ASN A 232 18.16 -12.82 2.21
N GLY A 233 18.22 -12.42 3.47
CA GLY A 233 17.80 -11.13 4.03
C GLY A 233 18.40 -9.85 3.46
N LYS A 234 18.75 -9.84 2.22
CA LYS A 234 19.56 -8.90 1.47
C LYS A 234 18.82 -7.68 0.98
N ILE A 235 19.57 -6.66 0.55
CA ILE A 235 19.08 -5.41 -0.07
C ILE A 235 18.19 -5.66 -1.31
N GLY A 236 18.36 -6.80 -1.97
CA GLY A 236 17.50 -7.21 -3.10
C GLY A 236 16.01 -7.15 -2.82
N ARG A 237 15.59 -7.37 -1.55
CA ARG A 237 14.18 -7.24 -1.13
C ARG A 237 13.61 -5.83 -1.30
N LEU A 238 14.48 -4.82 -1.35
CA LEU A 238 14.18 -3.40 -1.50
C LEU A 238 14.35 -2.92 -2.94
N THR A 239 15.12 -3.64 -3.78
CA THR A 239 15.39 -3.21 -5.16
C THR A 239 14.23 -3.53 -6.11
N ILE A 240 13.05 -3.08 -5.74
CA ILE A 240 11.79 -3.25 -6.48
C ILE A 240 11.27 -1.88 -6.94
N PRO A 241 11.02 -1.63 -8.23
CA PRO A 241 10.58 -0.33 -8.74
C PRO A 241 9.08 -0.11 -8.47
N ARG A 242 8.72 0.25 -7.23
CA ARG A 242 7.32 0.41 -6.80
C ARG A 242 6.76 1.80 -7.09
N HIS A 243 7.63 2.81 -7.05
CA HIS A 243 7.31 4.23 -7.20
C HIS A 243 8.21 4.95 -8.21
N GLY A 244 8.27 6.28 -8.16
CA GLY A 244 9.14 7.07 -9.03
C GLY A 244 8.64 7.19 -10.47
N GLY A 245 7.32 7.11 -10.70
CA GLY A 245 6.72 7.13 -12.04
C GLY A 245 6.76 5.79 -12.76
N PHE A 246 7.28 4.74 -12.12
CA PHE A 246 7.33 3.38 -12.65
C PHE A 246 6.02 2.63 -12.38
N ILE A 247 5.64 1.75 -13.30
CA ILE A 247 4.49 0.85 -13.12
C ILE A 247 5.00 -0.47 -12.54
N ALA A 248 4.76 -0.70 -11.24
CA ALA A 248 5.30 -1.83 -10.49
C ALA A 248 5.05 -3.20 -11.15
N ALA A 249 3.87 -3.45 -11.72
CA ALA A 249 3.54 -4.68 -12.44
C ALA A 249 4.42 -4.94 -13.67
N LYS A 250 5.12 -3.91 -14.18
CA LYS A 250 6.05 -3.99 -15.32
C LYS A 250 7.51 -4.12 -14.89
N ALA A 251 7.79 -4.37 -13.61
CA ALA A 251 9.14 -4.56 -13.13
C ALA A 251 9.83 -5.72 -13.87
N PRO A 252 11.08 -5.55 -14.33
CA PRO A 252 11.83 -6.59 -15.04
C PRO A 252 12.04 -7.82 -14.16
N ARG A 253 11.87 -9.02 -14.71
CA ARG A 253 12.19 -10.31 -14.08
C ARG A 253 13.60 -10.81 -14.44
N SER A 254 14.25 -10.15 -15.35
CA SER A 254 15.66 -10.33 -15.68
C SER A 254 16.21 -8.94 -16.00
N PHE A 255 17.07 -8.44 -15.15
CA PHE A 255 17.61 -7.09 -15.24
C PHE A 255 19.14 -7.14 -15.28
N ASP A 256 19.71 -6.38 -16.20
CA ASP A 256 21.14 -6.18 -16.29
C ASP A 256 21.58 -5.22 -15.18
N MET A 257 22.26 -5.77 -14.18
CA MET A 257 22.67 -5.02 -12.97
C MET A 257 23.72 -3.93 -13.25
N ASP A 258 24.36 -3.95 -14.41
CA ASP A 258 25.29 -2.88 -14.82
C ASP A 258 24.55 -1.60 -15.28
N GLN A 259 23.23 -1.71 -15.52
CA GLN A 259 22.39 -0.56 -15.87
C GLN A 259 21.84 0.16 -14.63
N PRO A 260 21.55 1.48 -14.70
CA PRO A 260 20.87 2.22 -13.64
C PRO A 260 19.52 1.58 -13.30
N LEU A 261 19.28 1.34 -12.00
CA LEU A 261 18.04 0.73 -11.53
C LEU A 261 16.82 1.62 -11.80
N PRO A 262 15.74 1.10 -12.39
CA PRO A 262 14.56 1.89 -12.69
C PRO A 262 13.70 2.16 -11.44
N GLY A 263 13.00 3.30 -11.42
CA GLY A 263 12.01 3.62 -10.39
C GLY A 263 12.60 3.99 -9.03
N ALA A 264 11.76 3.84 -8.01
CA ALA A 264 12.08 4.26 -6.64
C ALA A 264 11.22 3.51 -5.63
N ILE A 265 11.61 3.57 -4.36
CA ILE A 265 10.84 3.14 -3.19
C ILE A 265 10.71 4.27 -2.18
N SER A 266 9.71 4.19 -1.30
CA SER A 266 9.58 5.06 -0.15
C SER A 266 10.32 4.46 1.03
N ILE A 267 11.10 5.28 1.74
CA ILE A 267 11.90 4.90 2.92
C ILE A 267 11.57 5.88 4.05
N ALA A 268 11.25 5.35 5.23
CA ALA A 268 11.18 6.11 6.48
C ALA A 268 12.52 6.01 7.20
N CYS A 269 13.05 7.14 7.64
CA CYS A 269 14.29 7.24 8.38
C CYS A 269 14.04 7.51 9.86
N PHE A 270 15.02 7.20 10.69
CA PHE A 270 14.93 7.20 12.14
C PHE A 270 14.59 8.57 12.79
N ASP A 271 14.77 9.68 12.08
CA ASP A 271 14.38 11.01 12.51
C ASP A 271 12.89 11.35 12.21
N GLY A 272 12.13 10.41 11.65
CA GLY A 272 10.70 10.56 11.32
C GLY A 272 10.40 11.08 9.93
N HIS A 273 11.41 11.42 9.13
CA HIS A 273 11.12 11.81 7.76
C HIS A 273 10.93 10.59 6.85
N VAL A 274 10.16 10.76 5.80
CA VAL A 274 9.97 9.75 4.74
C VAL A 274 10.32 10.38 3.40
N GLU A 275 11.21 9.72 2.68
CA GLU A 275 11.61 10.14 1.36
C GLU A 275 11.31 9.12 0.28
N LEU A 276 11.28 9.59 -0.97
CA LEU A 276 11.28 8.75 -2.15
C LEU A 276 12.71 8.58 -2.64
N SER A 277 13.29 7.41 -2.40
CA SER A 277 14.66 7.12 -2.81
C SER A 277 14.70 6.35 -4.13
N LYS A 278 15.55 6.79 -5.07
CA LYS A 278 15.90 5.99 -6.26
C LYS A 278 16.58 4.69 -5.81
N LEU A 279 16.36 3.61 -6.54
CA LEU A 279 16.92 2.31 -6.16
C LEU A 279 18.45 2.29 -6.14
N ASP A 280 19.13 3.05 -6.99
CA ASP A 280 20.60 3.17 -6.97
C ASP A 280 21.12 3.87 -5.71
N ASN A 281 20.29 4.65 -5.01
CA ASN A 281 20.70 5.39 -3.80
C ASN A 281 20.59 4.55 -2.52
N LEU A 282 20.13 3.32 -2.59
CA LEU A 282 19.90 2.48 -1.40
C LEU A 282 21.19 2.20 -0.63
N TRP A 283 22.34 2.21 -1.27
CA TRP A 283 23.65 2.02 -0.64
C TRP A 283 24.22 3.28 0.02
N ASN A 284 23.55 4.43 -0.15
CA ASN A 284 23.94 5.69 0.50
C ASN A 284 23.34 5.83 1.91
N PHE A 285 22.42 4.96 2.33
CA PHE A 285 21.84 4.96 3.67
C PHE A 285 22.73 4.15 4.64
N TYR A 286 22.64 4.44 5.93
CA TYR A 286 23.28 3.68 7.01
C TYR A 286 22.33 2.55 7.48
N TRP A 287 22.34 1.41 6.79
CA TRP A 287 21.47 0.28 7.11
C TRP A 287 21.82 -0.41 8.42
N HIS A 288 23.08 -0.42 8.81
CA HIS A 288 23.58 -0.99 10.08
C HIS A 288 24.68 -0.12 10.68
N ARG A 289 25.01 -0.38 11.94
CA ARG A 289 25.92 0.45 12.74
C ARG A 289 27.30 0.71 12.08
N ASN A 290 27.87 -0.27 11.40
CA ASN A 290 29.17 -0.18 10.73
C ASN A 290 29.04 0.01 9.20
N TRP A 291 27.89 0.53 8.75
CA TRP A 291 27.70 0.79 7.32
C TRP A 291 28.54 1.97 6.85
N VAL A 292 29.21 1.79 5.72
CA VAL A 292 29.90 2.89 5.01
C VAL A 292 29.13 3.16 3.71
N PRO A 293 28.47 4.31 3.60
CA PRO A 293 27.78 4.68 2.37
C PRO A 293 28.69 4.69 1.16
N GLY A 294 28.20 4.23 0.03
CA GLY A 294 29.00 4.12 -1.18
C GLY A 294 28.19 3.82 -2.43
N ALA A 295 28.89 3.64 -3.53
CA ALA A 295 28.24 3.23 -4.76
C ALA A 295 27.70 1.81 -4.65
N ARG A 296 26.62 1.56 -5.37
CA ARG A 296 26.04 0.23 -5.55
C ARG A 296 27.09 -0.78 -6.04
N PRO A 297 27.24 -1.94 -5.40
CA PRO A 297 28.08 -3.04 -5.93
C PRO A 297 27.56 -3.54 -7.29
N ASN A 298 28.45 -3.93 -8.15
CA ASN A 298 28.15 -4.56 -9.43
C ASN A 298 27.81 -6.03 -9.27
#